data_89658b60168bb566886a3012793e3a53
#
_entry.id   89658b60168bb566886a3012793e3a53
#
_cell.length_a   1.000
_cell.length_b   1.000
_cell.length_c   1.000
_cell.angle_alpha   90.00
_cell.angle_beta   90.00
_cell.angle_gamma   90.00
#
_symmetry.space_group_name_H-M   'P 1'
#
loop_
_entity.id
_entity.type
_entity.pdbx_description
1 polymer ?
#
loop_
_entity_poly.entity_id
_entity_poly.type
_entity_poly.pdbx_seq_one_letter_code
_entity_poly.pdbx_strand_id
1 'polypeptide(L)'
;EEVNNLKSQNINKIIVVSHIGKDMDKRLAQETEGIDIILGAHTHDLYKGVKEGENLLYSKSGEPVVLTQIGKDGEYVGVLNAVFNKDGILTKVQNNVMRTGSFTRKLPFKTAVEAIIGKPEVLGTIKSAPPSPKDRLIANNPHGNIIVDAMKNELGTDIAILNAGNLRGFFAEGEVDSRRINDVTPFEDKMMICNLSEKQIVDALKVGAKSFINPGHKPGILLVSGLQYTVSDKGQLLDLAYIDKQGNKVAIDINNPSTTKKFSVACDDFFAYGGDDYLPVNQNPDYVVKKFDVDKNVYTAKYIKNHNGPIEIKEDDRIKIVKS
;
A
#
# COMPACT_ATOMS: atom_id res chain seq x y z
N GLU A 1 0.40 23.45 20.96
CA GLU A 1 -0.93 23.90 21.42
C GLU A 1 -1.54 22.84 22.32
N GLU A 2 -1.81 21.61 21.85
CA GLU A 2 -2.49 20.57 22.63
C GLU A 2 -1.72 20.14 23.89
N VAL A 3 -0.40 20.04 23.84
CA VAL A 3 0.42 19.77 25.03
C VAL A 3 0.18 20.83 26.12
N ASN A 4 0.10 22.10 25.74
CA ASN A 4 -0.16 23.20 26.69
C ASN A 4 -1.59 23.12 27.25
N ASN A 5 -2.56 22.73 26.43
CA ASN A 5 -3.92 22.48 26.87
C ASN A 5 -3.98 21.37 27.92
N LEU A 6 -3.31 20.24 27.69
CA LEU A 6 -3.24 19.12 28.62
C LEU A 6 -2.52 19.51 29.93
N LYS A 7 -1.39 20.22 29.83
CA LYS A 7 -0.67 20.74 31.01
C LYS A 7 -1.51 21.70 31.85
N SER A 8 -2.36 22.54 31.24
CA SER A 8 -3.28 23.44 31.96
C SER A 8 -4.34 22.67 32.77
N GLN A 9 -4.60 21.41 32.41
CA GLN A 9 -5.49 20.48 33.11
C GLN A 9 -4.76 19.61 34.14
N ASN A 10 -3.52 19.95 34.50
CA ASN A 10 -2.62 19.19 35.39
C ASN A 10 -2.26 17.78 34.88
N ILE A 11 -2.32 17.55 33.58
CA ILE A 11 -1.86 16.32 32.95
C ILE A 11 -0.36 16.47 32.69
N ASN A 12 0.44 15.64 33.37
CA ASN A 12 1.90 15.68 33.31
C ASN A 12 2.53 14.39 32.76
N LYS A 13 1.73 13.56 32.08
CA LYS A 13 2.20 12.37 31.33
C LYS A 13 1.46 12.34 30.02
N ILE A 14 2.19 12.60 28.94
CA ILE A 14 1.59 12.79 27.62
C ILE A 14 2.15 11.74 26.65
N ILE A 15 1.25 10.93 26.12
CA ILE A 15 1.54 9.90 25.11
C ILE A 15 0.96 10.35 23.78
N VAL A 16 1.79 10.40 22.76
CA VAL A 16 1.37 10.69 21.38
C VAL A 16 1.24 9.39 20.60
N VAL A 17 0.10 9.16 19.98
CA VAL A 17 -0.09 8.12 18.97
C VAL A 17 0.07 8.78 17.60
N SER A 18 1.09 8.36 16.85
CA SER A 18 1.55 9.05 15.65
C SER A 18 1.55 8.15 14.41
N HIS A 19 1.26 8.73 13.24
CA HIS A 19 1.41 8.07 11.93
C HIS A 19 2.17 8.94 10.92
N ILE A 20 3.13 9.76 11.40
CA ILE A 20 3.90 10.71 10.56
C ILE A 20 5.28 10.18 10.14
N GLY A 21 5.63 8.97 10.56
CA GLY A 21 6.90 8.31 10.25
C GLY A 21 8.04 8.68 11.18
N LYS A 22 9.02 7.79 11.23
CA LYS A 22 10.15 7.81 12.18
C LYS A 22 10.87 9.15 12.25
N ASP A 23 11.20 9.74 11.12
CA ASP A 23 12.03 10.96 11.10
C ASP A 23 11.25 12.16 11.63
N MET A 24 9.97 12.27 11.31
CA MET A 24 9.10 13.30 11.85
C MET A 24 8.78 13.06 13.34
N ASP A 25 8.63 11.80 13.76
CA ASP A 25 8.47 11.45 15.17
C ASP A 25 9.71 11.83 16.00
N LYS A 26 10.92 11.63 15.47
CA LYS A 26 12.17 12.08 16.12
C LYS A 26 12.23 13.59 16.25
N ARG A 27 11.87 14.31 15.20
CA ARG A 27 11.79 15.78 15.25
C ARG A 27 10.75 16.24 16.26
N LEU A 28 9.58 15.62 16.29
CA LEU A 28 8.54 15.91 17.27
C LEU A 28 9.07 15.74 18.71
N ALA A 29 9.78 14.63 18.98
CA ALA A 29 10.39 14.38 20.29
C ALA A 29 11.39 15.45 20.69
N GLN A 30 12.24 15.90 19.77
CA GLN A 30 13.38 16.79 20.05
C GLN A 30 13.03 18.28 19.97
N GLU A 31 12.05 18.66 19.16
CA GLU A 31 11.67 20.06 18.92
C GLU A 31 10.51 20.54 19.82
N THR A 32 9.89 19.63 20.61
CA THR A 32 8.78 19.95 21.51
C THR A 32 9.14 19.73 22.97
N GLU A 33 8.24 20.14 23.88
CA GLU A 33 8.37 19.95 25.32
C GLU A 33 7.13 19.32 25.92
N GLY A 34 7.31 18.39 26.87
CA GLY A 34 6.23 17.78 27.64
C GLY A 34 5.53 16.62 26.96
N ILE A 35 6.11 16.04 25.92
CA ILE A 35 5.77 14.72 25.41
C ILE A 35 6.73 13.72 26.06
N ASP A 36 6.18 12.60 26.54
CA ASP A 36 6.97 11.57 27.24
C ASP A 36 7.17 10.32 26.38
N ILE A 37 6.13 9.93 25.64
CA ILE A 37 6.12 8.71 24.84
C ILE A 37 5.51 9.02 23.47
N ILE A 38 6.16 8.53 22.41
CA ILE A 38 5.60 8.53 21.05
C ILE A 38 5.43 7.07 20.60
N LEU A 39 4.18 6.68 20.34
CA LEU A 39 3.84 5.42 19.71
C LEU A 39 3.72 5.69 18.20
N GLY A 40 4.83 5.53 17.49
CA GLY A 40 4.96 5.85 16.08
C GLY A 40 4.45 4.74 15.15
N ALA A 41 4.21 5.09 13.90
CA ALA A 41 3.81 4.19 12.83
C ALA A 41 4.33 4.67 11.46
N HIS A 42 3.75 4.18 10.35
CA HIS A 42 4.03 4.53 8.95
C HIS A 42 5.29 3.89 8.37
N THR A 43 6.47 4.07 8.96
CA THR A 43 7.75 3.54 8.42
C THR A 43 8.00 2.07 8.74
N HIS A 44 7.13 1.44 9.58
CA HIS A 44 7.19 0.03 9.96
C HIS A 44 8.50 -0.36 10.67
N ASP A 45 9.15 0.57 11.35
CA ASP A 45 10.35 0.28 12.13
C ASP A 45 10.04 -0.67 13.30
N LEU A 46 11.02 -1.47 13.70
CA LEU A 46 10.89 -2.42 14.80
C LEU A 46 11.92 -2.10 15.90
N TYR A 47 11.50 -1.37 16.92
CA TYR A 47 12.31 -1.11 18.11
C TYR A 47 12.13 -2.22 19.15
N LYS A 48 13.02 -3.20 19.17
CA LYS A 48 12.96 -4.34 20.09
C LYS A 48 13.32 -4.00 21.56
N GLY A 49 13.80 -2.80 21.82
CA GLY A 49 14.22 -2.30 23.12
C GLY A 49 14.23 -0.79 23.15
N VAL A 50 14.86 -0.24 24.20
CA VAL A 50 15.08 1.19 24.37
C VAL A 50 16.58 1.46 24.34
N LYS A 51 17.02 2.35 23.46
CA LYS A 51 18.44 2.69 23.27
C LYS A 51 18.60 4.20 23.10
N GLU A 52 19.51 4.76 23.88
CA GLU A 52 19.82 6.18 23.87
C GLU A 52 20.34 6.62 22.49
N GLY A 53 19.86 7.77 22.01
CA GLY A 53 20.18 8.33 20.70
C GLY A 53 19.49 7.65 19.51
N GLU A 54 18.91 6.46 19.71
CA GLU A 54 18.14 5.77 18.66
C GLU A 54 16.64 6.03 18.83
N ASN A 55 16.09 5.65 19.98
CA ASN A 55 14.67 5.77 20.31
C ASN A 55 14.39 6.21 21.76
N LEU A 56 15.41 6.42 22.58
CA LEU A 56 15.36 7.27 23.76
C LEU A 56 16.03 8.60 23.39
N LEU A 57 15.23 9.62 23.27
CA LEU A 57 15.59 10.95 22.80
C LEU A 57 15.37 11.95 23.94
N TYR A 58 15.79 13.20 23.75
CA TYR A 58 15.58 14.27 24.72
C TYR A 58 14.83 15.42 24.06
N SER A 59 13.82 15.90 24.76
CA SER A 59 13.01 17.06 24.37
C SER A 59 13.85 18.35 24.34
N LYS A 60 13.25 19.43 23.86
CA LYS A 60 13.89 20.74 23.86
C LYS A 60 14.25 21.25 25.28
N SER A 61 13.51 20.78 26.30
CA SER A 61 13.81 21.04 27.72
C SER A 61 14.81 20.06 28.33
N GLY A 62 15.30 19.07 27.58
CA GLY A 62 16.21 18.03 28.06
C GLY A 62 15.55 16.89 28.82
N GLU A 63 14.23 16.79 28.81
CA GLU A 63 13.48 15.68 29.40
C GLU A 63 13.47 14.46 28.44
N PRO A 64 13.60 13.21 28.97
CA PRO A 64 13.64 12.04 28.14
C PRO A 64 12.29 11.75 27.49
N VAL A 65 12.33 11.40 26.20
CA VAL A 65 11.18 11.00 25.37
C VAL A 65 11.47 9.65 24.73
N VAL A 66 10.61 8.66 24.93
CA VAL A 66 10.77 7.39 24.25
C VAL A 66 9.88 7.32 22.99
N LEU A 67 10.51 6.99 21.87
CA LEU A 67 9.84 6.66 20.62
C LEU A 67 9.80 5.14 20.47
N THR A 68 8.65 4.57 20.14
CA THR A 68 8.55 3.14 19.80
C THR A 68 7.66 2.90 18.61
N GLN A 69 8.04 1.89 17.83
CA GLN A 69 7.30 1.35 16.69
C GLN A 69 7.55 -0.15 16.67
N ILE A 70 6.57 -0.97 16.34
CA ILE A 70 6.63 -2.43 16.48
C ILE A 70 6.38 -3.19 15.17
N GLY A 71 6.91 -2.66 14.06
CA GLY A 71 6.78 -3.25 12.74
C GLY A 71 5.40 -3.00 12.13
N LYS A 72 4.84 -4.00 11.47
CA LYS A 72 3.56 -3.91 10.75
C LYS A 72 2.78 -5.22 10.83
N ASP A 73 1.57 -5.21 10.27
CA ASP A 73 0.72 -6.39 10.00
C ASP A 73 0.40 -7.22 11.26
N GLY A 74 0.54 -6.64 12.45
CA GLY A 74 0.30 -7.36 13.71
C GLY A 74 1.32 -8.48 13.98
N GLU A 75 2.50 -8.48 13.34
CA GLU A 75 3.54 -9.49 13.57
C GLU A 75 4.10 -9.47 14.99
N TYR A 76 4.04 -8.33 15.65
CA TYR A 76 4.61 -8.13 16.98
C TYR A 76 3.62 -7.45 17.92
N VAL A 77 3.79 -7.73 19.23
CA VAL A 77 3.16 -7.00 20.33
C VAL A 77 4.25 -6.37 21.18
N GLY A 78 4.15 -5.07 21.42
CA GLY A 78 5.04 -4.33 22.32
C GLY A 78 4.39 -4.12 23.70
N VAL A 79 5.14 -4.36 24.77
CA VAL A 79 4.77 -4.02 26.14
C VAL A 79 5.78 -3.00 26.65
N LEU A 80 5.37 -1.73 26.69
CA LEU A 80 6.19 -0.64 27.21
C LEU A 80 5.89 -0.40 28.68
N ASN A 81 6.89 -0.60 29.54
CA ASN A 81 6.81 -0.29 30.96
C ASN A 81 7.57 1.03 31.19
N ALA A 82 6.87 2.06 31.65
CA ALA A 82 7.41 3.38 31.90
C ALA A 82 7.21 3.78 33.38
N VAL A 83 8.24 4.32 33.99
CA VAL A 83 8.20 4.84 35.36
C VAL A 83 8.49 6.33 35.33
N PHE A 84 7.64 7.09 35.99
CA PHE A 84 7.72 8.54 36.08
C PHE A 84 7.98 8.96 37.53
N ASN A 85 8.67 10.07 37.70
CA ASN A 85 8.79 10.73 39.01
C ASN A 85 7.49 11.50 39.33
N LYS A 86 7.48 12.16 40.50
CA LYS A 86 6.34 12.99 40.97
C LYS A 86 6.02 14.17 40.04
N ASP A 87 6.99 14.64 39.31
CA ASP A 87 6.88 15.80 38.42
C ASP A 87 6.42 15.38 37.01
N GLY A 88 6.26 14.09 36.78
CA GLY A 88 5.83 13.51 35.49
C GLY A 88 6.98 13.21 34.53
N ILE A 89 8.24 13.33 34.97
CA ILE A 89 9.42 13.09 34.12
C ILE A 89 9.68 11.57 34.07
N LEU A 90 9.87 11.04 32.84
CA LEU A 90 10.22 9.63 32.61
C LEU A 90 11.60 9.31 33.19
N THR A 91 11.65 8.35 34.14
CA THR A 91 12.89 7.98 34.84
C THR A 91 13.40 6.60 34.50
N LYS A 92 12.50 5.71 34.08
CA LYS A 92 12.84 4.35 33.62
C LYS A 92 11.86 3.91 32.57
N VAL A 93 12.36 3.25 31.54
CA VAL A 93 11.54 2.70 30.48
C VAL A 93 12.13 1.38 30.00
N GLN A 94 11.24 0.43 29.69
CA GLN A 94 11.60 -0.87 29.12
C GLN A 94 10.56 -1.23 28.06
N ASN A 95 11.01 -1.60 26.87
CA ASN A 95 10.18 -2.08 25.80
C ASN A 95 10.44 -3.57 25.57
N ASN A 96 9.44 -4.40 25.77
CA ASN A 96 9.47 -5.84 25.51
C ASN A 96 8.62 -6.13 24.26
N VAL A 97 9.26 -6.61 23.20
CA VAL A 97 8.61 -6.90 21.94
C VAL A 97 8.58 -8.40 21.71
N MET A 98 7.40 -8.95 21.50
CA MET A 98 7.16 -10.37 21.30
C MET A 98 6.50 -10.62 19.96
N ARG A 99 6.88 -11.70 19.26
CA ARG A 99 6.26 -12.08 18.00
C ARG A 99 4.89 -12.70 18.26
N THR A 100 3.84 -12.25 17.58
CA THR A 100 2.46 -12.74 17.79
C THR A 100 2.31 -14.23 17.48
N GLY A 101 3.04 -14.76 16.50
CA GLY A 101 3.07 -16.17 16.17
C GLY A 101 3.61 -17.10 17.28
N SER A 102 4.25 -16.54 18.33
CA SER A 102 4.72 -17.31 19.48
C SER A 102 3.64 -17.57 20.54
N PHE A 103 2.47 -16.93 20.41
CA PHE A 103 1.37 -17.12 21.36
C PHE A 103 0.45 -18.26 20.92
N THR A 104 -0.01 -19.05 21.90
CA THR A 104 -1.07 -20.04 21.65
C THR A 104 -2.39 -19.33 21.36
N ARG A 105 -2.99 -19.62 20.21
CA ARG A 105 -4.29 -19.06 19.83
C ARG A 105 -5.37 -19.54 20.80
N LYS A 106 -6.10 -18.61 21.43
CA LYS A 106 -7.26 -18.94 22.25
C LYS A 106 -8.49 -19.07 21.35
N LEU A 107 -9.02 -20.28 21.24
CA LEU A 107 -10.20 -20.64 20.43
C LEU A 107 -11.42 -19.71 20.64
N PRO A 108 -11.74 -19.24 21.87
CA PRO A 108 -12.91 -18.38 22.10
C PRO A 108 -12.93 -17.09 21.28
N PHE A 109 -11.76 -16.47 21.05
CA PHE A 109 -11.70 -15.23 20.24
C PHE A 109 -12.00 -15.50 18.79
N LYS A 110 -11.50 -16.60 18.22
CA LYS A 110 -11.82 -16.96 16.83
C LYS A 110 -13.33 -17.13 16.64
N THR A 111 -13.98 -17.87 17.53
CA THR A 111 -15.43 -18.09 17.46
C THR A 111 -16.22 -16.79 17.63
N ALA A 112 -15.80 -15.90 18.54
CA ALA A 112 -16.45 -14.61 18.73
C ALA A 112 -16.30 -13.70 17.50
N VAL A 113 -15.11 -13.65 16.89
CA VAL A 113 -14.86 -12.89 15.66
C VAL A 113 -15.68 -13.47 14.50
N GLU A 114 -15.68 -14.80 14.30
CA GLU A 114 -16.48 -15.45 13.25
C GLU A 114 -18.00 -15.25 13.45
N ALA A 115 -18.46 -15.12 14.68
CA ALA A 115 -19.87 -14.80 14.97
C ALA A 115 -20.25 -13.37 14.56
N ILE A 116 -19.30 -12.43 14.57
CA ILE A 116 -19.53 -11.02 14.22
C ILE A 116 -19.38 -10.80 12.71
N ILE A 117 -18.28 -11.29 12.12
CA ILE A 117 -17.95 -11.02 10.70
C ILE A 117 -18.38 -12.15 9.75
N GLY A 118 -18.92 -13.25 10.26
CA GLY A 118 -19.26 -14.45 9.51
C GLY A 118 -18.03 -15.30 9.14
N LYS A 119 -18.30 -16.50 8.62
CA LYS A 119 -17.25 -17.31 7.97
C LYS A 119 -17.04 -16.79 6.56
N PRO A 120 -15.81 -16.57 6.13
CA PRO A 120 -15.57 -16.13 4.74
C PRO A 120 -15.95 -17.25 3.76
N GLU A 121 -16.54 -16.86 2.64
CA GLU A 121 -16.75 -17.75 1.51
C GLU A 121 -15.40 -18.08 0.86
N VAL A 122 -15.13 -19.37 0.62
CA VAL A 122 -14.00 -19.78 -0.22
C VAL A 122 -14.36 -19.53 -1.67
N LEU A 123 -13.56 -18.70 -2.33
CA LEU A 123 -13.80 -18.23 -3.70
C LEU A 123 -13.10 -19.12 -4.74
N GLY A 124 -11.97 -19.70 -4.39
CA GLY A 124 -11.16 -20.53 -5.28
C GLY A 124 -9.90 -21.02 -4.61
N THR A 125 -8.97 -21.53 -5.41
CA THR A 125 -7.69 -22.08 -4.92
C THR A 125 -6.54 -21.55 -5.77
N ILE A 126 -5.47 -21.12 -5.14
CA ILE A 126 -4.18 -20.84 -5.78
C ILE A 126 -3.35 -22.13 -5.73
N LYS A 127 -3.02 -22.67 -6.91
CA LYS A 127 -2.22 -23.89 -7.05
C LYS A 127 -0.74 -23.62 -6.82
N SER A 128 -0.27 -22.49 -7.33
CA SER A 128 1.12 -22.05 -7.21
C SER A 128 1.22 -20.53 -7.31
N ALA A 129 2.16 -19.96 -6.58
CA ALA A 129 2.44 -18.53 -6.62
C ALA A 129 3.94 -18.27 -6.40
N PRO A 130 4.57 -17.38 -7.19
CA PRO A 130 5.94 -16.97 -6.94
C PRO A 130 6.00 -16.14 -5.65
N PRO A 131 7.19 -15.98 -5.03
CA PRO A 131 7.35 -15.08 -3.91
C PRO A 131 7.04 -13.63 -4.32
N SER A 132 6.49 -12.86 -3.37
CA SER A 132 6.28 -11.43 -3.61
C SER A 132 7.60 -10.71 -3.86
N PRO A 133 7.67 -9.77 -4.82
CA PRO A 133 8.87 -8.98 -5.06
C PRO A 133 9.36 -8.26 -3.79
N LYS A 134 10.67 -8.18 -3.61
CA LYS A 134 11.28 -7.52 -2.44
C LYS A 134 10.88 -6.04 -2.33
N ASP A 135 10.88 -5.32 -3.43
CA ASP A 135 10.33 -3.96 -3.52
C ASP A 135 9.13 -3.97 -4.47
N ARG A 136 7.93 -4.00 -3.90
CA ARG A 136 6.68 -4.07 -4.65
C ARG A 136 6.42 -2.83 -5.50
N LEU A 137 7.02 -1.68 -5.14
CA LEU A 137 6.76 -0.40 -5.82
C LEU A 137 7.48 -0.27 -7.16
N ILE A 138 8.51 -1.08 -7.39
CA ILE A 138 9.35 -1.01 -8.59
C ILE A 138 9.56 -2.37 -9.24
N ALA A 139 8.60 -3.27 -9.14
CA ALA A 139 8.69 -4.61 -9.69
C ALA A 139 7.42 -5.02 -10.44
N ASN A 140 7.57 -5.78 -11.53
CA ASN A 140 6.43 -6.56 -12.05
C ASN A 140 5.96 -7.49 -10.94
N ASN A 141 4.70 -7.38 -10.54
CA ASN A 141 4.17 -8.12 -9.42
C ASN A 141 3.06 -9.08 -9.87
N PRO A 142 3.35 -10.39 -9.97
CA PRO A 142 2.39 -11.38 -10.45
C PRO A 142 1.09 -11.44 -9.64
N HIS A 143 1.14 -11.13 -8.33
CA HIS A 143 -0.05 -11.09 -7.49
C HIS A 143 -0.97 -9.91 -7.83
N GLY A 144 -0.39 -8.79 -8.26
CA GLY A 144 -1.16 -7.64 -8.74
C GLY A 144 -1.72 -7.86 -10.14
N ASN A 145 -1.08 -8.70 -10.94
CA ASN A 145 -1.53 -9.01 -12.29
C ASN A 145 -2.91 -9.67 -12.30
N ILE A 146 -3.22 -10.54 -11.32
CA ILE A 146 -4.57 -11.12 -11.16
C ILE A 146 -5.62 -10.02 -10.92
N ILE A 147 -5.28 -9.00 -10.14
CA ILE A 147 -6.22 -7.93 -9.78
C ILE A 147 -6.53 -7.07 -11.01
N VAL A 148 -5.50 -6.63 -11.74
CA VAL A 148 -5.73 -5.83 -12.96
C VAL A 148 -6.39 -6.65 -14.08
N ASP A 149 -6.11 -7.96 -14.15
CA ASP A 149 -6.81 -8.86 -15.09
C ASP A 149 -8.29 -9.00 -14.72
N ALA A 150 -8.60 -9.14 -13.43
CA ALA A 150 -9.97 -9.14 -12.93
C ALA A 150 -10.70 -7.83 -13.25
N MET A 151 -10.06 -6.67 -12.96
CA MET A 151 -10.61 -5.35 -13.28
C MET A 151 -10.94 -5.23 -14.77
N LYS A 152 -9.99 -5.56 -15.64
CA LYS A 152 -10.16 -5.49 -17.10
C LYS A 152 -11.28 -6.39 -17.58
N ASN A 153 -11.28 -7.66 -17.17
CA ASN A 153 -12.20 -8.67 -17.67
C ASN A 153 -13.63 -8.43 -17.17
N GLU A 154 -13.81 -8.14 -15.89
CA GLU A 154 -15.12 -7.93 -15.29
C GLU A 154 -15.79 -6.62 -15.73
N LEU A 155 -15.01 -5.60 -16.06
CA LEU A 155 -15.51 -4.31 -16.55
C LEU A 155 -15.54 -4.23 -18.09
N GLY A 156 -14.93 -5.18 -18.79
CA GLY A 156 -14.94 -5.26 -20.26
C GLY A 156 -14.19 -4.12 -20.94
N THR A 157 -13.14 -3.60 -20.30
CA THR A 157 -12.34 -2.48 -20.81
C THR A 157 -11.19 -2.95 -21.71
N ASP A 158 -10.59 -2.02 -22.47
CA ASP A 158 -9.40 -2.31 -23.27
C ASP A 158 -8.17 -2.51 -22.38
N ILE A 159 -8.08 -1.74 -21.31
CA ILE A 159 -6.94 -1.67 -20.39
C ILE A 159 -7.45 -1.67 -18.95
N ALA A 160 -6.66 -2.20 -18.02
CA ALA A 160 -6.78 -1.88 -16.60
C ALA A 160 -5.45 -1.38 -16.04
N ILE A 161 -5.53 -0.44 -15.10
CA ILE A 161 -4.38 0.18 -14.44
C ILE A 161 -4.62 0.22 -12.92
N LEU A 162 -3.59 -0.15 -12.15
CA LEU A 162 -3.57 -0.06 -10.69
C LEU A 162 -2.16 0.34 -10.25
N ASN A 163 -2.03 1.30 -9.33
CA ASN A 163 -0.72 1.64 -8.80
C ASN A 163 -0.17 0.53 -7.89
N ALA A 164 1.13 0.25 -7.96
CA ALA A 164 1.78 -0.80 -7.18
C ALA A 164 1.66 -0.57 -5.65
N GLY A 165 1.43 0.67 -5.23
CA GLY A 165 1.14 1.05 -3.84
C GLY A 165 -0.11 0.38 -3.27
N ASN A 166 -1.05 -0.02 -4.11
CA ASN A 166 -2.26 -0.74 -3.71
C ASN A 166 -1.97 -2.13 -3.12
N LEU A 167 -0.88 -2.78 -3.54
CA LEU A 167 -0.53 -4.11 -3.02
C LEU A 167 0.13 -4.00 -1.65
N ARG A 168 -0.40 -4.71 -0.67
CA ARG A 168 0.11 -4.77 0.71
C ARG A 168 0.44 -6.20 1.16
N GLY A 169 -0.05 -7.18 0.43
CA GLY A 169 0.16 -8.61 0.67
C GLY A 169 0.41 -9.38 -0.62
N PHE A 170 0.23 -10.69 -0.54
CA PHE A 170 0.39 -11.61 -1.66
C PHE A 170 -0.61 -12.76 -1.53
N PHE A 171 -0.95 -13.39 -2.63
CA PHE A 171 -1.73 -14.62 -2.64
C PHE A 171 -0.82 -15.81 -2.33
N ALA A 172 -1.02 -16.45 -1.19
CA ALA A 172 -0.35 -17.71 -0.87
C ALA A 172 -1.07 -18.88 -1.55
N GLU A 173 -0.35 -20.00 -1.74
CA GLU A 173 -0.95 -21.27 -2.16
C GLU A 173 -2.04 -21.73 -1.19
N GLY A 174 -3.07 -22.37 -1.72
CA GLY A 174 -4.22 -22.86 -0.97
C GLY A 174 -5.51 -22.09 -1.26
N GLU A 175 -6.48 -22.22 -0.36
CA GLU A 175 -7.80 -21.58 -0.50
C GLU A 175 -7.72 -20.06 -0.40
N VAL A 176 -8.49 -19.39 -1.25
CA VAL A 176 -8.64 -17.93 -1.26
C VAL A 176 -10.07 -17.57 -0.88
N ASP A 177 -10.21 -16.71 0.10
CA ASP A 177 -11.46 -16.10 0.53
C ASP A 177 -11.40 -14.56 0.38
N SER A 178 -12.51 -13.86 0.65
CA SER A 178 -12.59 -12.41 0.57
C SER A 178 -11.60 -11.70 1.51
N ARG A 179 -11.29 -12.29 2.67
CA ARG A 179 -10.30 -11.73 3.62
C ARG A 179 -8.90 -11.74 3.03
N ARG A 180 -8.54 -12.85 2.34
CA ARG A 180 -7.24 -12.95 1.66
C ARG A 180 -7.10 -11.88 0.58
N ILE A 181 -8.16 -11.57 -0.17
CA ILE A 181 -8.13 -10.49 -1.16
C ILE A 181 -7.91 -9.15 -0.46
N ASN A 182 -8.61 -8.89 0.64
CA ASN A 182 -8.43 -7.66 1.42
C ASN A 182 -7.03 -7.54 2.05
N ASP A 183 -6.40 -8.65 2.45
CA ASP A 183 -5.00 -8.64 2.90
C ASP A 183 -4.03 -8.23 1.79
N VAL A 184 -4.34 -8.60 0.54
CA VAL A 184 -3.50 -8.23 -0.63
C VAL A 184 -3.70 -6.78 -1.02
N THR A 185 -4.96 -6.30 -1.05
CA THR A 185 -5.32 -4.91 -1.39
C THR A 185 -6.33 -4.35 -0.39
N PRO A 186 -5.86 -3.78 0.76
CA PRO A 186 -6.72 -3.35 1.86
C PRO A 186 -7.37 -1.97 1.65
N PHE A 187 -7.54 -1.54 0.41
CA PHE A 187 -8.10 -0.23 0.07
C PHE A 187 -9.48 -0.37 -0.57
N GLU A 188 -10.45 0.38 -0.06
CA GLU A 188 -11.83 0.41 -0.52
C GLU A 188 -12.07 1.46 -1.63
N ASP A 189 -11.01 1.79 -2.39
CA ASP A 189 -11.07 2.74 -3.51
C ASP A 189 -12.09 2.26 -4.54
N LYS A 190 -12.99 3.16 -4.96
CA LYS A 190 -14.11 2.82 -5.84
C LYS A 190 -13.65 2.67 -7.28
N MET A 191 -14.22 1.68 -7.96
CA MET A 191 -13.87 1.42 -9.35
C MET A 191 -14.47 2.43 -10.33
N MET A 192 -13.70 2.74 -11.36
CA MET A 192 -14.07 3.66 -12.43
C MET A 192 -13.73 3.10 -13.81
N ILE A 193 -14.45 3.57 -14.83
CA ILE A 193 -14.03 3.46 -16.22
C ILE A 193 -13.70 4.87 -16.72
N CYS A 194 -12.49 5.03 -17.25
CA CYS A 194 -12.00 6.26 -17.82
C CYS A 194 -11.73 6.10 -19.32
N ASN A 195 -11.95 7.15 -20.12
CA ASN A 195 -11.49 7.23 -21.51
C ASN A 195 -10.19 8.02 -21.55
N LEU A 196 -9.05 7.33 -21.49
CA LEU A 196 -7.72 7.96 -21.48
C LEU A 196 -7.09 7.95 -22.88
N SER A 197 -6.49 9.06 -23.26
CA SER A 197 -5.67 9.15 -24.48
C SER A 197 -4.34 8.41 -24.31
N GLU A 198 -3.67 8.07 -25.44
CA GLU A 198 -2.31 7.51 -25.39
C GLU A 198 -1.38 8.43 -24.58
N LYS A 199 -1.51 9.76 -24.76
CA LYS A 199 -0.69 10.73 -24.02
C LYS A 199 -0.91 10.63 -22.50
N GLN A 200 -2.13 10.55 -22.02
CA GLN A 200 -2.42 10.42 -20.58
C GLN A 200 -1.86 9.12 -20.01
N ILE A 201 -1.97 8.02 -20.73
CA ILE A 201 -1.40 6.72 -20.32
C ILE A 201 0.13 6.80 -20.28
N VAL A 202 0.77 7.35 -21.29
CA VAL A 202 2.24 7.51 -21.34
C VAL A 202 2.72 8.40 -20.21
N ASP A 203 2.03 9.51 -19.94
CA ASP A 203 2.41 10.44 -18.87
C ASP A 203 2.29 9.74 -17.49
N ALA A 204 1.23 9.00 -17.24
CA ALA A 204 1.04 8.24 -15.99
C ALA A 204 2.14 7.16 -15.81
N LEU A 205 2.48 6.42 -16.86
CA LEU A 205 3.57 5.44 -16.82
C LEU A 205 4.94 6.11 -16.55
N LYS A 206 5.19 7.29 -17.10
CA LYS A 206 6.41 8.09 -16.85
C LYS A 206 6.47 8.55 -15.39
N VAL A 207 5.35 8.91 -14.78
CA VAL A 207 5.28 9.23 -13.32
C VAL A 207 5.66 7.99 -12.51
N GLY A 208 5.04 6.85 -12.78
CA GLY A 208 5.36 5.59 -12.10
C GLY A 208 6.85 5.20 -12.23
N ALA A 209 7.42 5.36 -13.42
CA ALA A 209 8.83 5.05 -13.67
C ALA A 209 9.81 5.85 -12.80
N LYS A 210 9.49 7.09 -12.42
CA LYS A 210 10.32 7.91 -11.53
C LYS A 210 10.52 7.30 -10.14
N SER A 211 9.71 6.31 -9.76
CA SER A 211 9.87 5.59 -8.48
C SER A 211 11.22 4.87 -8.35
N PHE A 212 11.91 4.58 -9.45
CA PHE A 212 13.25 3.99 -9.42
C PHE A 212 14.33 4.95 -8.92
N ILE A 213 14.16 6.25 -9.11
CA ILE A 213 15.18 7.28 -8.82
C ILE A 213 14.79 8.23 -7.68
N ASN A 214 13.55 8.18 -7.20
CA ASN A 214 13.08 9.03 -6.11
C ASN A 214 13.18 8.31 -4.78
N PRO A 215 14.13 8.65 -3.87
CA PRO A 215 14.28 8.00 -2.57
C PRO A 215 13.20 8.42 -1.56
N GLY A 216 12.50 9.52 -1.79
CA GLY A 216 11.45 10.04 -0.91
C GLY A 216 10.09 9.40 -1.19
N HIS A 217 9.16 10.19 -1.72
CA HIS A 217 7.86 9.70 -2.14
C HIS A 217 7.98 8.85 -3.40
N LYS A 218 7.55 7.59 -3.33
CA LYS A 218 7.51 6.67 -4.47
C LYS A 218 6.05 6.34 -4.78
N PRO A 219 5.51 6.88 -5.87
CA PRO A 219 4.15 6.52 -6.29
C PRO A 219 4.02 5.03 -6.63
N GLY A 220 5.10 4.41 -7.09
CA GLY A 220 5.15 3.05 -7.60
C GLY A 220 4.92 2.99 -9.11
N ILE A 221 5.37 1.90 -9.73
CA ILE A 221 5.02 1.63 -11.12
C ILE A 221 3.53 1.29 -11.23
N LEU A 222 2.98 1.38 -12.42
CA LEU A 222 1.60 1.00 -12.69
C LEU A 222 1.53 -0.47 -13.11
N LEU A 223 0.80 -1.27 -12.36
CA LEU A 223 0.39 -2.62 -12.75
C LEU A 223 -0.68 -2.50 -13.84
N VAL A 224 -0.58 -3.32 -14.88
CA VAL A 224 -1.41 -3.15 -16.07
C VAL A 224 -1.97 -4.47 -16.59
N SER A 225 -3.15 -4.39 -17.21
CA SER A 225 -3.68 -5.43 -18.09
C SER A 225 -4.09 -4.80 -19.42
N GLY A 226 -3.81 -5.47 -20.54
CA GLY A 226 -4.00 -4.93 -21.88
C GLY A 226 -2.89 -3.98 -22.35
N LEU A 227 -1.84 -3.81 -21.55
CA LEU A 227 -0.61 -3.10 -21.92
C LEU A 227 0.62 -3.97 -21.68
N GLN A 228 1.68 -3.68 -22.41
CA GLN A 228 3.04 -4.15 -22.15
C GLN A 228 4.00 -2.99 -22.24
N TYR A 229 4.86 -2.80 -21.24
CA TYR A 229 5.81 -1.69 -21.26
C TYR A 229 7.18 -2.06 -20.66
N THR A 230 8.19 -1.27 -21.01
CA THR A 230 9.56 -1.42 -20.50
C THR A 230 9.99 -0.14 -19.81
N VAL A 231 10.56 -0.28 -18.60
CA VAL A 231 11.18 0.84 -17.86
C VAL A 231 12.63 0.53 -17.54
N SER A 232 13.46 1.57 -17.45
CA SER A 232 14.83 1.44 -16.96
C SER A 232 14.90 1.62 -15.44
N ASP A 233 15.96 1.09 -14.84
CA ASP A 233 16.30 1.35 -13.43
C ASP A 233 16.72 2.81 -13.16
N LYS A 234 16.83 3.63 -14.22
CA LYS A 234 17.00 5.09 -14.16
C LYS A 234 15.68 5.87 -14.30
N GLY A 235 14.55 5.21 -14.14
CA GLY A 235 13.23 5.85 -14.10
C GLY A 235 12.72 6.36 -15.45
N GLN A 236 13.10 5.72 -16.54
CA GLN A 236 12.68 6.08 -17.88
C GLN A 236 11.71 5.04 -18.45
N LEU A 237 10.61 5.48 -19.04
CA LEU A 237 9.77 4.64 -19.89
C LEU A 237 10.49 4.51 -21.25
N LEU A 238 10.76 3.26 -21.67
CA LEU A 238 11.54 2.95 -22.86
C LEU A 238 10.69 2.43 -24.01
N ASP A 239 9.63 1.69 -23.72
CA ASP A 239 8.75 1.08 -24.71
C ASP A 239 7.35 0.90 -24.14
N LEU A 240 6.33 0.95 -25.03
CA LEU A 240 4.93 0.74 -24.68
C LEU A 240 4.18 0.12 -25.85
N ALA A 241 3.40 -0.91 -25.59
CA ALA A 241 2.47 -1.50 -26.53
C ALA A 241 1.10 -1.73 -25.89
N TYR A 242 0.05 -1.51 -26.64
CA TYR A 242 -1.29 -1.99 -26.36
C TYR A 242 -1.44 -3.43 -26.86
N ILE A 243 -2.08 -4.27 -26.08
CA ILE A 243 -2.40 -5.64 -26.44
C ILE A 243 -3.87 -5.68 -26.83
N ASP A 244 -4.14 -5.88 -28.12
CA ASP A 244 -5.51 -5.90 -28.64
C ASP A 244 -6.29 -7.17 -28.21
N LYS A 245 -7.56 -7.22 -28.57
CA LYS A 245 -8.44 -8.37 -28.22
C LYS A 245 -8.01 -9.69 -28.86
N GLN A 246 -7.20 -9.65 -29.89
CA GLN A 246 -6.62 -10.80 -30.59
C GLN A 246 -5.25 -11.19 -30.01
N GLY A 247 -4.71 -10.43 -29.04
CA GLY A 247 -3.40 -10.63 -28.43
C GLY A 247 -2.24 -10.02 -29.23
N ASN A 248 -2.52 -9.24 -30.27
CA ASN A 248 -1.47 -8.57 -31.05
C ASN A 248 -0.91 -7.35 -30.30
N LYS A 249 0.40 -7.14 -30.43
CA LYS A 249 1.07 -5.95 -29.88
C LYS A 249 0.99 -4.79 -30.87
N VAL A 250 0.34 -3.72 -30.43
CA VAL A 250 0.26 -2.45 -31.16
C VAL A 250 1.13 -1.42 -30.47
N ALA A 251 2.26 -1.07 -31.06
CA ALA A 251 3.20 -0.11 -30.48
C ALA A 251 2.55 1.28 -30.30
N ILE A 252 2.87 1.92 -29.19
CA ILE A 252 2.51 3.31 -28.90
C ILE A 252 3.79 4.15 -28.90
N ASP A 253 3.83 5.22 -29.70
CA ASP A 253 4.96 6.14 -29.73
C ASP A 253 5.01 6.96 -28.42
N ILE A 254 5.92 6.58 -27.52
CA ILE A 254 6.08 7.23 -26.21
C ILE A 254 6.66 8.65 -26.28
N ASN A 255 7.23 9.03 -27.44
CA ASN A 255 7.79 10.37 -27.70
C ASN A 255 6.76 11.31 -28.31
N ASN A 256 5.80 10.77 -29.09
CA ASN A 256 4.74 11.54 -29.73
C ASN A 256 3.38 10.83 -29.59
N PRO A 257 2.89 10.54 -28.35
CA PRO A 257 1.65 9.80 -28.12
C PRO A 257 0.43 10.62 -28.55
N SER A 258 -0.57 9.93 -29.13
CA SER A 258 -1.80 10.58 -29.58
C SER A 258 -2.60 11.19 -28.43
N THR A 259 -3.09 12.40 -28.61
CA THR A 259 -4.03 13.07 -27.69
C THR A 259 -5.49 12.74 -27.99
N THR A 260 -5.78 12.17 -29.15
CA THR A 260 -7.16 11.91 -29.64
C THR A 260 -7.53 10.44 -29.64
N LYS A 261 -6.56 9.53 -29.86
CA LYS A 261 -6.78 8.10 -29.76
C LYS A 261 -6.93 7.72 -28.29
N LYS A 262 -8.09 7.20 -27.91
CA LYS A 262 -8.45 6.88 -26.52
C LYS A 262 -8.71 5.40 -26.35
N PHE A 263 -8.49 4.93 -25.12
CA PHE A 263 -8.81 3.57 -24.65
C PHE A 263 -9.76 3.64 -23.47
N SER A 264 -10.64 2.65 -23.37
CA SER A 264 -11.40 2.44 -22.14
C SER A 264 -10.48 1.79 -21.10
N VAL A 265 -10.34 2.44 -19.93
CA VAL A 265 -9.42 2.05 -18.87
C VAL A 265 -10.19 1.80 -17.58
N ALA A 266 -10.11 0.59 -17.03
CA ALA A 266 -10.54 0.30 -15.67
C ALA A 266 -9.46 0.76 -14.68
N CYS A 267 -9.83 1.56 -13.70
CA CYS A 267 -8.95 2.03 -12.62
C CYS A 267 -9.76 2.30 -11.35
N ASP A 268 -9.09 2.61 -10.26
CA ASP A 268 -9.76 3.10 -9.04
C ASP A 268 -9.88 4.64 -9.03
N ASP A 269 -10.64 5.16 -8.09
CA ASP A 269 -10.87 6.61 -7.95
C ASP A 269 -9.61 7.33 -7.48
N PHE A 270 -8.73 6.67 -6.72
CA PHE A 270 -7.42 7.22 -6.35
C PHE A 270 -6.62 7.60 -7.61
N PHE A 271 -6.47 6.67 -8.56
CA PHE A 271 -5.78 6.94 -9.83
C PHE A 271 -6.56 7.96 -10.67
N ALA A 272 -7.88 7.78 -10.81
CA ALA A 272 -8.70 8.63 -11.67
C ALA A 272 -8.74 10.10 -11.25
N TYR A 273 -8.60 10.39 -9.96
CA TYR A 273 -8.59 11.76 -9.44
C TYR A 273 -7.19 12.38 -9.28
N GLY A 274 -6.16 11.69 -9.76
CA GLY A 274 -4.77 12.19 -9.79
C GLY A 274 -3.98 11.86 -8.52
N GLY A 275 -4.34 10.81 -7.81
CA GLY A 275 -3.53 10.29 -6.70
C GLY A 275 -2.09 10.01 -7.17
N ASP A 276 -1.12 10.29 -6.31
CA ASP A 276 0.32 10.16 -6.60
C ASP A 276 0.77 10.90 -7.88
N ASP A 277 0.01 11.89 -8.34
CA ASP A 277 0.28 12.71 -9.55
C ASP A 277 0.35 11.91 -10.87
N TYR A 278 -0.21 10.68 -10.93
CA TYR A 278 -0.27 9.91 -12.18
C TYR A 278 -1.05 10.62 -13.27
N LEU A 279 -2.14 11.27 -12.89
CA LEU A 279 -2.96 12.15 -13.73
C LEU A 279 -3.06 13.53 -13.06
N PRO A 280 -3.45 14.58 -13.78
CA PRO A 280 -3.72 15.87 -13.15
C PRO A 280 -4.76 15.77 -12.05
N VAL A 281 -4.49 16.33 -10.88
CA VAL A 281 -5.41 16.32 -9.74
C VAL A 281 -6.70 17.04 -10.11
N ASN A 282 -7.81 16.30 -10.15
CA ASN A 282 -9.12 16.83 -10.48
C ASN A 282 -10.22 15.95 -9.85
N GLN A 283 -11.12 16.54 -9.09
CA GLN A 283 -12.22 15.83 -8.43
C GLN A 283 -13.40 15.52 -9.37
N ASN A 284 -13.41 16.07 -10.57
CA ASN A 284 -14.45 15.82 -11.57
C ASN A 284 -13.88 15.85 -12.99
N PRO A 285 -12.97 14.92 -13.34
CA PRO A 285 -12.32 14.90 -14.64
C PRO A 285 -13.29 14.43 -15.73
N ASP A 286 -13.19 15.07 -16.91
CA ASP A 286 -14.05 14.80 -18.08
C ASP A 286 -13.79 13.43 -18.72
N TYR A 287 -12.65 12.80 -18.44
CA TYR A 287 -12.33 11.46 -18.92
C TYR A 287 -12.99 10.33 -18.11
N VAL A 288 -13.56 10.59 -16.94
CA VAL A 288 -14.33 9.57 -16.18
C VAL A 288 -15.71 9.40 -16.80
N VAL A 289 -15.96 8.20 -17.38
CA VAL A 289 -17.23 7.90 -18.08
C VAL A 289 -18.18 7.06 -17.24
N LYS A 290 -17.66 6.33 -16.25
CA LYS A 290 -18.50 5.53 -15.35
C LYS A 290 -17.87 5.38 -13.97
N LYS A 291 -18.69 5.49 -12.94
CA LYS A 291 -18.34 5.28 -11.53
C LYS A 291 -19.14 4.09 -10.99
N PHE A 292 -18.49 3.29 -10.14
CA PHE A 292 -19.12 2.14 -9.48
C PHE A 292 -19.04 2.33 -7.97
N ASP A 293 -20.05 1.88 -7.24
CA ASP A 293 -20.07 1.92 -5.77
C ASP A 293 -19.48 0.63 -5.16
N VAL A 294 -18.51 0.06 -5.83
CA VAL A 294 -17.77 -1.14 -5.39
C VAL A 294 -16.29 -0.95 -5.64
N ASP A 295 -15.47 -1.61 -4.83
CA ASP A 295 -14.03 -1.62 -4.98
C ASP A 295 -13.53 -2.76 -5.91
N LYS A 296 -12.23 -2.77 -6.18
CA LYS A 296 -11.56 -3.78 -7.01
C LYS A 296 -11.64 -5.20 -6.43
N ASN A 297 -11.78 -5.34 -5.10
CA ASN A 297 -11.78 -6.63 -4.43
C ASN A 297 -13.04 -7.43 -4.78
N VAL A 298 -14.17 -6.73 -5.01
CA VAL A 298 -15.42 -7.35 -5.50
C VAL A 298 -15.21 -8.00 -6.88
N TYR A 299 -14.53 -7.31 -7.79
CA TYR A 299 -14.23 -7.85 -9.13
C TYR A 299 -13.18 -8.96 -9.07
N THR A 300 -12.17 -8.82 -8.21
CA THR A 300 -11.16 -9.86 -7.97
C THR A 300 -11.82 -11.13 -7.40
N ALA A 301 -12.72 -10.99 -6.44
CA ALA A 301 -13.49 -12.11 -5.89
C ALA A 301 -14.32 -12.82 -6.96
N LYS A 302 -15.02 -12.05 -7.79
CA LYS A 302 -15.83 -12.60 -8.90
C LYS A 302 -14.97 -13.31 -9.94
N TYR A 303 -13.82 -12.73 -10.31
CA TYR A 303 -12.87 -13.33 -11.24
C TYR A 303 -12.33 -14.67 -10.72
N ILE A 304 -11.90 -14.73 -9.44
CA ILE A 304 -11.41 -15.96 -8.81
C ILE A 304 -12.51 -17.01 -8.74
N LYS A 305 -13.73 -16.63 -8.35
CA LYS A 305 -14.89 -17.55 -8.24
C LYS A 305 -15.31 -18.14 -9.57
N ASN A 306 -15.20 -17.36 -10.64
CA ASN A 306 -15.59 -17.79 -12.01
C ASN A 306 -14.46 -18.51 -12.76
N HIS A 307 -13.26 -18.58 -12.16
CA HIS A 307 -12.14 -19.27 -12.79
C HIS A 307 -12.35 -20.80 -12.78
N ASN A 308 -12.13 -21.44 -13.93
CA ASN A 308 -12.24 -22.89 -14.05
C ASN A 308 -11.01 -23.60 -13.47
N GLY A 309 -11.13 -24.08 -12.23
CA GLY A 309 -10.09 -24.82 -11.53
C GLY A 309 -9.08 -23.93 -10.79
N PRO A 310 -8.02 -24.53 -10.23
CA PRO A 310 -7.02 -23.80 -9.47
C PRO A 310 -6.23 -22.81 -10.32
N ILE A 311 -5.97 -21.63 -9.75
CA ILE A 311 -5.24 -20.53 -10.41
C ILE A 311 -3.73 -20.75 -10.21
N GLU A 312 -2.96 -20.63 -11.29
CA GLU A 312 -1.50 -20.53 -11.23
C GLU A 312 -1.09 -19.08 -11.42
N ILE A 313 -0.50 -18.49 -10.38
CA ILE A 313 0.10 -17.15 -10.48
C ILE A 313 1.48 -17.32 -11.11
N LYS A 314 1.72 -16.62 -12.22
CA LYS A 314 2.98 -16.70 -12.98
C LYS A 314 3.54 -15.32 -13.23
N GLU A 315 4.85 -15.25 -13.27
CA GLU A 315 5.54 -14.10 -13.86
C GLU A 315 5.24 -14.03 -15.35
N ASP A 316 5.10 -12.84 -15.86
CA ASP A 316 4.92 -12.56 -17.27
C ASP A 316 5.71 -11.31 -17.70
N ASP A 317 5.72 -11.04 -18.99
CA ASP A 317 6.52 -9.98 -19.62
C ASP A 317 5.76 -8.65 -19.76
N ARG A 318 4.61 -8.47 -19.10
CA ARG A 318 3.82 -7.24 -19.25
C ARG A 318 4.55 -5.99 -18.75
N ILE A 319 5.45 -6.14 -17.80
CA ILE A 319 6.32 -5.07 -17.31
C ILE A 319 7.75 -5.58 -17.31
N LYS A 320 8.59 -4.98 -18.14
CA LYS A 320 10.03 -5.28 -18.20
C LYS A 320 10.83 -4.18 -17.52
N ILE A 321 11.77 -4.58 -16.67
CA ILE A 321 12.69 -3.67 -15.99
C ILE A 321 14.09 -3.99 -16.50
N VAL A 322 14.72 -3.01 -17.13
CA VAL A 322 16.07 -3.15 -17.69
C VAL A 322 17.08 -2.32 -16.90
N LYS A 323 18.24 -2.88 -16.70
CA LYS A 323 19.40 -2.17 -16.15
C LYS A 323 20.07 -1.40 -17.27
N SER A 324 20.32 -0.13 -17.06
CA SER A 324 20.95 0.78 -18.04
C SER A 324 22.33 1.26 -17.56
#